data_cf5a3c0f1dbc4fb66e99df830ec5039b
#
_entry.id   cf5a3c0f1dbc4fb66e99df830ec5039b
#
_cell.length_a   1.000
_cell.length_b   1.000
_cell.length_c   1.000
_cell.angle_alpha   90.00
_cell.angle_beta   90.00
_cell.angle_gamma   90.00
#
_symmetry.space_group_name_H-M   'P 1'
#
loop_
_entity.id
_entity.type
_entity.pdbx_description
1 polymer ?
#
loop_
_entity_poly.entity_id
_entity_poly.type
_entity_poly.pdbx_seq_one_letter_code
_entity_poly.pdbx_strand_id
1 'polypeptide(L)'
;MSSLRNKSEINIGAAEHLDKKGVYPPVAHCAYYSCYQFMKHIWLHSMNKTENDLTVLTRNTKEGSHEVLINQIIKHLKTKNQDTRSFNTEIVSLKKLRHKSDYDNVEIGSEISGNAIKLSKSSLIVLKKCL
;
A
#
# COMPACT_ATOMS: atom_id res chain seq x y z
N MET A 1 18.39 -7.05 3.24
CA MET A 1 16.97 -6.62 3.08
C MET A 1 16.90 -5.11 3.17
N SER A 2 16.10 -4.48 2.32
CA SER A 2 15.96 -3.03 2.39
C SER A 2 15.17 -2.61 3.64
N SER A 3 15.45 -1.42 4.12
CA SER A 3 14.73 -0.81 5.23
C SER A 3 13.23 -0.69 4.96
N LEU A 4 12.83 -0.40 3.72
CA LEU A 4 11.42 -0.28 3.33
C LEU A 4 10.69 -1.62 3.39
N ARG A 5 11.34 -2.69 2.97
CA ARG A 5 10.76 -4.03 3.06
C ARG A 5 10.54 -4.43 4.52
N ASN A 6 11.51 -4.13 5.37
CA ASN A 6 11.38 -4.37 6.80
C ASN A 6 10.25 -3.54 7.43
N LYS A 7 10.15 -2.26 7.07
CA LYS A 7 9.06 -1.38 7.53
C LYS A 7 7.69 -1.88 7.09
N SER A 8 7.60 -2.43 5.88
CA SER A 8 6.37 -3.05 5.38
C SER A 8 5.92 -4.21 6.27
N GLU A 9 6.84 -5.10 6.63
CA GLU A 9 6.56 -6.23 7.53
C GLU A 9 6.13 -5.75 8.92
N ILE A 10 6.80 -4.74 9.46
CA ILE A 10 6.46 -4.15 10.77
C ILE A 10 5.06 -3.55 10.72
N ASN A 11 4.71 -2.85 9.66
CA ASN A 11 3.41 -2.19 9.55
C ASN A 11 2.24 -3.16 9.43
N ILE A 12 2.38 -4.25 8.67
CA ILE A 12 1.29 -5.23 8.61
C ILE A 12 1.14 -5.96 9.95
N GLY A 13 2.24 -6.25 10.63
CA GLY A 13 2.22 -6.80 11.98
C GLY A 13 1.57 -5.86 12.99
N ALA A 14 1.86 -4.56 12.90
CA ALA A 14 1.25 -3.54 13.75
C ALA A 14 -0.26 -3.46 13.51
N ALA A 15 -0.71 -3.50 12.25
CA ALA A 15 -2.12 -3.50 11.91
C ALA A 15 -2.84 -4.69 12.57
N GLU A 16 -2.29 -5.88 12.45
CA GLU A 16 -2.86 -7.08 13.05
C GLU A 16 -2.91 -7.02 14.57
N HIS A 17 -1.84 -6.50 15.18
CA HIS A 17 -1.76 -6.35 16.64
C HIS A 17 -2.82 -5.37 17.17
N LEU A 18 -2.94 -4.21 16.53
CA LEU A 18 -3.92 -3.19 16.91
C LEU A 18 -5.35 -3.70 16.75
N ASP A 19 -5.61 -4.42 15.66
CA ASP A 19 -6.93 -5.03 15.43
C ASP A 19 -7.30 -6.01 16.54
N LYS A 20 -6.38 -6.88 16.94
CA LYS A 20 -6.58 -7.82 18.05
C LYS A 20 -6.85 -7.13 19.38
N LYS A 21 -6.26 -5.97 19.61
CA LYS A 21 -6.44 -5.18 20.82
C LYS A 21 -7.69 -4.30 20.79
N GLY A 22 -8.43 -4.29 19.69
CA GLY A 22 -9.61 -3.45 19.54
C GLY A 22 -9.29 -1.97 19.33
N VAL A 23 -8.07 -1.64 18.94
CA VAL A 23 -7.63 -0.28 18.64
C VAL A 23 -7.74 -0.09 17.13
N TYR A 24 -8.96 0.18 16.65
CA TYR A 24 -9.30 0.13 15.24
C TYR A 24 -8.87 1.35 14.40
N PRO A 25 -8.94 2.60 14.89
CA PRO A 25 -8.69 3.75 14.02
C PRO A 25 -7.35 3.74 13.28
N PRO A 26 -6.21 3.33 13.87
CA PRO A 26 -4.92 3.35 13.14
C PRO A 26 -4.65 2.12 12.28
N VAL A 27 -5.54 1.11 12.26
CA VAL A 27 -5.29 -0.15 11.56
C VAL A 27 -5.15 0.06 10.05
N ALA A 28 -6.09 0.78 9.43
CA ALA A 28 -6.05 1.02 7.98
C ALA A 28 -4.80 1.82 7.57
N HIS A 29 -4.35 2.74 8.40
CA HIS A 29 -3.11 3.49 8.17
C HIS A 29 -1.91 2.54 8.06
N CYS A 30 -1.73 1.68 9.05
CA CYS A 30 -0.64 0.71 9.07
C CYS A 30 -0.75 -0.30 7.91
N ALA A 31 -1.96 -0.78 7.64
CA ALA A 31 -2.22 -1.72 6.54
C ALA A 31 -1.90 -1.11 5.17
N TYR A 32 -2.29 0.14 4.94
CA TYR A 32 -2.00 0.85 3.69
C TYR A 32 -0.49 1.10 3.54
N TYR A 33 0.16 1.62 4.57
CA TYR A 33 1.59 1.94 4.48
C TYR A 33 2.47 0.70 4.38
N SER A 34 2.01 -0.45 4.86
CA SER A 34 2.68 -1.71 4.57
C SER A 34 2.81 -1.94 3.05
N CYS A 35 1.72 -1.74 2.32
CA CYS A 35 1.72 -1.85 0.86
C CYS A 35 2.52 -0.74 0.19
N TYR A 36 2.36 0.50 0.64
CA TYR A 36 3.07 1.65 0.09
C TYR A 36 4.58 1.47 0.19
N GLN A 37 5.06 1.06 1.35
CA GLN A 37 6.50 0.83 1.58
C GLN A 37 7.03 -0.32 0.73
N PHE A 38 6.23 -1.37 0.55
CA PHE A 38 6.61 -2.48 -0.32
C PHE A 38 6.68 -2.05 -1.79
N MET A 39 5.70 -1.26 -2.25
CA MET A 39 5.72 -0.68 -3.60
C MET A 39 6.96 0.19 -3.81
N LYS A 40 7.33 1.00 -2.81
CA LYS A 40 8.53 1.82 -2.86
C LYS A 40 9.80 0.98 -2.91
N HIS A 41 9.83 -0.12 -2.18
CA HIS A 41 10.91 -1.10 -2.25
C HIS A 41 11.07 -1.65 -3.68
N ILE A 42 9.97 -2.02 -4.32
CA ILE A 42 9.98 -2.50 -5.71
C ILE A 42 10.52 -1.42 -6.64
N TRP A 43 10.04 -0.18 -6.49
CA TRP A 43 10.49 0.96 -7.29
C TRP A 43 12.00 1.16 -7.23
N LEU A 44 12.57 1.16 -6.02
CA LEU A 44 13.99 1.42 -5.81
C LEU A 44 14.89 0.23 -6.15
N HIS A 45 14.48 -0.98 -5.81
CA HIS A 45 15.35 -2.16 -5.86
C HIS A 45 15.06 -3.15 -6.97
N SER A 46 13.81 -3.29 -7.40
CA SER A 46 13.43 -4.20 -8.49
C SER A 46 13.38 -3.47 -9.83
N MET A 47 12.90 -2.24 -9.83
CA MET A 47 12.81 -1.41 -11.04
C MET A 47 14.05 -0.54 -11.24
N ASN A 48 14.94 -0.49 -10.25
CA ASN A 48 16.19 0.32 -10.27
C ASN A 48 15.94 1.79 -10.54
N LYS A 49 14.85 2.34 -10.01
CA LYS A 49 14.52 3.75 -10.08
C LYS A 49 14.95 4.46 -8.80
N THR A 50 14.91 5.79 -8.81
CA THR A 50 15.31 6.61 -7.67
C THR A 50 14.13 7.39 -7.09
N GLU A 51 14.33 7.96 -5.91
CA GLU A 51 13.36 8.90 -5.32
C GLU A 51 13.14 10.10 -6.24
N ASN A 52 14.24 10.60 -6.86
CA ASN A 52 14.16 11.72 -7.79
C ASN A 52 13.34 11.37 -9.03
N ASP A 53 13.45 10.15 -9.55
CA ASP A 53 12.65 9.69 -10.69
C ASP A 53 11.15 9.80 -10.36
N LEU A 54 10.75 9.39 -9.17
CA LEU A 54 9.36 9.49 -8.73
C LEU A 54 8.92 10.96 -8.58
N THR A 55 9.79 11.81 -8.04
CA THR A 55 9.53 13.23 -7.88
C THR A 55 9.30 13.91 -9.24
N VAL A 56 10.12 13.59 -10.22
CA VAL A 56 10.00 14.13 -11.60
C VAL A 56 8.69 13.71 -12.23
N LEU A 57 8.34 12.42 -12.14
CA LEU A 57 7.04 11.93 -12.65
C LEU A 57 5.87 12.62 -11.98
N THR A 58 5.94 12.82 -10.67
CA THR A 58 4.87 13.48 -9.91
C THR A 58 4.68 14.93 -10.35
N ARG A 59 5.76 15.66 -10.61
CA ARG A 59 5.71 17.06 -11.10
C ARG A 59 5.04 17.18 -12.45
N ASN A 60 5.14 16.17 -13.30
CA ASN A 60 4.59 16.18 -14.66
C ASN A 60 3.11 15.75 -14.72
N THR A 61 2.50 15.49 -13.57
CA THR A 61 1.09 15.09 -13.50
C THR A 61 0.36 15.96 -12.48
N LYS A 62 -0.98 15.88 -12.50
CA LYS A 62 -1.84 16.51 -11.48
C LYS A 62 -2.08 15.56 -10.28
N GLU A 63 -1.57 14.35 -10.36
CA GLU A 63 -1.76 13.34 -9.33
C GLU A 63 -0.74 13.51 -8.21
N GLY A 64 -1.06 12.99 -7.02
CA GLY A 64 -0.11 12.94 -5.91
C GLY A 64 0.90 11.81 -6.08
N SER A 65 1.97 11.85 -5.30
CA SER A 65 3.06 10.88 -5.37
C SER A 65 2.61 9.43 -5.14
N HIS A 66 1.61 9.22 -4.27
CA HIS A 66 1.06 7.88 -4.02
C HIS A 66 0.39 7.30 -5.27
N GLU A 67 -0.44 8.11 -5.95
CA GLU A 67 -1.11 7.68 -7.19
C GLU A 67 -0.10 7.38 -8.29
N VAL A 68 0.93 8.21 -8.43
CA VAL A 68 1.97 8.02 -9.43
C VAL A 68 2.70 6.71 -9.18
N LEU A 69 3.09 6.43 -7.93
CA LEU A 69 3.75 5.17 -7.58
C LEU A 69 2.86 3.96 -7.86
N ILE A 70 1.60 4.02 -7.45
CA ILE A 70 0.64 2.92 -7.70
C ILE A 70 0.53 2.62 -9.20
N ASN A 71 0.39 3.67 -10.02
CA ASN A 71 0.29 3.50 -11.47
C ASN A 71 1.55 2.90 -12.08
N GLN A 72 2.72 3.29 -11.61
CA GLN A 72 3.99 2.74 -12.08
C GLN A 72 4.13 1.26 -11.69
N ILE A 73 3.71 0.91 -10.47
CA ILE A 73 3.72 -0.49 -10.01
C ILE A 73 2.76 -1.34 -10.84
N ILE A 74 1.57 -0.83 -11.15
CA ILE A 74 0.61 -1.55 -12.00
C ILE A 74 1.23 -1.84 -13.38
N LYS A 75 1.90 -0.86 -13.98
CA LYS A 75 2.60 -1.08 -15.26
C LYS A 75 3.66 -2.15 -15.13
N HIS A 76 4.42 -2.14 -14.05
CA HIS A 76 5.47 -3.14 -13.81
C HIS A 76 4.88 -4.54 -13.61
N LEU A 77 3.78 -4.67 -12.87
CA LEU A 77 3.06 -5.93 -12.70
C LEU A 77 2.59 -6.51 -14.04
N LYS A 78 2.12 -5.67 -14.95
CA LYS A 78 1.72 -6.09 -16.28
C LYS A 78 2.89 -6.68 -17.06
N THR A 79 4.10 -6.13 -16.91
CA THR A 79 5.30 -6.69 -17.56
C THR A 79 5.68 -8.06 -17.01
N LYS A 80 5.22 -8.39 -15.80
CA LYS A 80 5.44 -9.70 -15.14
C LYS A 80 4.27 -10.66 -15.35
N ASN A 81 3.35 -10.34 -16.26
CA ASN A 81 2.17 -11.15 -16.58
C ASN A 81 1.25 -11.38 -15.38
N GLN A 82 1.20 -10.42 -14.44
CA GLN A 82 0.30 -10.50 -13.30
C GLN A 82 -1.05 -9.86 -13.62
N ASP A 83 -2.12 -10.41 -13.05
CA ASP A 83 -3.44 -9.80 -13.13
C ASP A 83 -3.46 -8.55 -12.24
N THR A 84 -3.64 -7.39 -12.88
CA THR A 84 -3.62 -6.11 -12.19
C THR A 84 -5.01 -5.60 -11.81
N ARG A 85 -6.07 -6.23 -12.28
CA ARG A 85 -7.45 -5.80 -12.00
C ARG A 85 -7.77 -5.86 -10.52
N SER A 86 -7.59 -7.02 -9.92
CA SER A 86 -7.84 -7.23 -8.49
C SER A 86 -6.91 -6.36 -7.65
N PHE A 87 -5.64 -6.30 -8.02
CA PHE A 87 -4.67 -5.46 -7.30
C PHE A 87 -5.10 -3.99 -7.31
N ASN A 88 -5.46 -3.45 -8.47
CA ASN A 88 -5.89 -2.06 -8.58
C ASN A 88 -7.13 -1.78 -7.73
N THR A 89 -8.14 -2.64 -7.81
CA THR A 89 -9.36 -2.52 -7.01
C THR A 89 -9.05 -2.54 -5.51
N GLU A 90 -8.22 -3.47 -5.08
CA GLU A 90 -7.87 -3.65 -3.68
C GLU A 90 -7.05 -2.50 -3.12
N ILE A 91 -6.02 -2.03 -3.84
CA ILE A 91 -5.18 -0.94 -3.35
C ILE A 91 -5.92 0.39 -3.31
N VAL A 92 -6.81 0.64 -4.26
CA VAL A 92 -7.65 1.85 -4.27
C VAL A 92 -8.63 1.80 -3.10
N SER A 93 -9.26 0.65 -2.85
CA SER A 93 -10.17 0.48 -1.71
C SER A 93 -9.44 0.67 -0.38
N LEU A 94 -8.25 0.10 -0.26
CA LEU A 94 -7.43 0.24 0.95
C LEU A 94 -7.03 1.70 1.20
N LYS A 95 -6.66 2.41 0.14
CA LYS A 95 -6.32 3.84 0.24
C LYS A 95 -7.51 4.67 0.73
N LYS A 96 -8.72 4.36 0.25
CA LYS A 96 -9.96 5.00 0.71
C LYS A 96 -10.24 4.71 2.17
N LEU A 97 -10.05 3.47 2.62
CA LEU A 97 -10.23 3.11 4.03
C LEU A 97 -9.22 3.85 4.92
N ARG A 98 -7.97 3.96 4.49
CA ARG A 98 -6.95 4.72 5.22
C ARG A 98 -7.35 6.19 5.34
N HIS A 99 -7.78 6.81 4.25
CA HIS A 99 -8.22 8.20 4.24
C HIS A 99 -9.41 8.42 5.18
N LYS A 100 -10.40 7.55 5.10
CA LYS A 100 -11.59 7.59 5.98
C LYS A 100 -11.19 7.47 7.45
N SER A 101 -10.32 6.51 7.76
CA SER A 101 -9.91 6.24 9.15
C SER A 101 -9.05 7.36 9.73
N ASP A 102 -8.23 8.02 8.91
CA ASP A 102 -7.33 9.08 9.39
C ASP A 102 -8.00 10.45 9.46
N TYR A 103 -8.93 10.74 8.55
CA TYR A 103 -9.39 12.12 8.35
C TYR A 103 -10.88 12.35 8.57
N ASP A 104 -11.73 11.34 8.38
CA ASP A 104 -13.17 11.54 8.51
C ASP A 104 -13.61 11.50 9.98
N ASN A 105 -14.59 12.33 10.30
CA ASN A 105 -15.18 12.34 11.65
C ASN A 105 -16.25 11.25 11.75
N VAL A 106 -15.80 10.00 11.74
CA VAL A 106 -16.66 8.80 11.81
C VAL A 106 -16.04 7.78 12.75
N GLU A 107 -16.88 6.96 13.33
CA GLU A 107 -16.44 5.85 14.18
C GLU A 107 -15.88 4.73 13.29
N ILE A 108 -14.72 4.17 13.67
CA ILE A 108 -14.06 3.09 12.97
C ILE A 108 -14.15 1.82 13.84
N GLY A 109 -14.82 0.81 13.33
CA GLY A 109 -15.00 -0.45 14.03
C GLY A 109 -14.21 -1.60 13.44
N SER A 110 -14.45 -2.80 13.96
CA SER A 110 -13.73 -4.02 13.59
C SER A 110 -13.92 -4.41 12.11
N GLU A 111 -15.07 -4.09 11.52
CA GLU A 111 -15.34 -4.43 10.12
C GLU A 111 -14.40 -3.68 9.16
N ILE A 112 -14.25 -2.38 9.34
CA ILE A 112 -13.34 -1.56 8.53
C ILE A 112 -11.90 -2.02 8.73
N SER A 113 -11.49 -2.25 9.96
CA SER A 113 -10.15 -2.72 10.30
C SER A 113 -9.84 -4.08 9.69
N GLY A 114 -10.75 -5.04 9.82
CA GLY A 114 -10.60 -6.36 9.23
C GLY A 114 -10.51 -6.33 7.71
N ASN A 115 -11.33 -5.50 7.07
CA ASN A 115 -11.28 -5.31 5.62
C ASN A 115 -9.94 -4.69 5.18
N ALA A 116 -9.43 -3.71 5.91
CA ALA A 116 -8.15 -3.08 5.60
C ALA A 116 -7.01 -4.10 5.64
N ILE A 117 -6.97 -4.96 6.65
CA ILE A 117 -5.95 -6.02 6.77
C ILE A 117 -6.05 -7.00 5.60
N LYS A 118 -7.27 -7.45 5.28
CA LYS A 118 -7.51 -8.36 4.16
C LYS A 118 -7.02 -7.80 2.83
N LEU A 119 -7.37 -6.55 2.55
CA LEU A 119 -6.97 -5.85 1.32
C LEU A 119 -5.44 -5.71 1.25
N SER A 120 -4.81 -5.38 2.37
CA SER A 120 -3.36 -5.24 2.45
C SER A 120 -2.65 -6.57 2.19
N LYS A 121 -3.08 -7.63 2.87
CA LYS A 121 -2.46 -8.96 2.69
C LYS A 121 -2.60 -9.48 1.26
N SER A 122 -3.78 -9.31 0.67
CA SER A 122 -4.02 -9.70 -0.73
C SER A 122 -3.13 -8.92 -1.69
N SER A 123 -3.01 -7.61 -1.49
CA SER A 123 -2.13 -6.75 -2.28
C SER A 123 -0.66 -7.14 -2.13
N LEU A 124 -0.21 -7.43 -0.90
CA LEU A 124 1.16 -7.84 -0.64
C LEU A 124 1.53 -9.16 -1.33
N ILE A 125 0.60 -10.11 -1.41
CA ILE A 125 0.82 -11.36 -2.14
C ILE A 125 1.17 -11.08 -3.61
N VAL A 126 0.42 -10.18 -4.24
CA VAL A 126 0.67 -9.79 -5.64
C VAL A 126 2.02 -9.06 -5.76
N LEU A 127 2.29 -8.12 -4.88
CA LEU A 127 3.53 -7.34 -4.88
C LEU A 127 4.78 -8.21 -4.71
N LYS A 128 4.70 -9.24 -3.87
CA LYS A 128 5.82 -10.16 -3.64
C LYS A 128 6.21 -10.96 -4.88
N LYS A 129 5.32 -11.09 -5.86
CA LYS A 129 5.62 -11.73 -7.13
C LYS A 129 6.54 -10.89 -8.03
N CYS A 130 6.79 -9.63 -7.69
CA CYS A 130 7.75 -8.75 -8.38
C CYS A 130 9.19 -8.93 -7.93
N LEU A 131 9.42 -9.71 -6.90
CA LEU A 131 10.77 -9.91 -6.35
C LEU A 131 11.57 -10.98 -7.10
#